data_3d49bdc3bcf55078eadcf4bdad20bd72
#
_entry.id   3d49bdc3bcf55078eadcf4bdad20bd72
#
_cell.length_a   1.000
_cell.length_b   1.000
_cell.length_c   1.000
_cell.angle_alpha   90.00
_cell.angle_beta   90.00
_cell.angle_gamma   90.00
#
_symmetry.space_group_name_H-M   'P 1'
#
loop_
_entity.id
_entity.type
_entity.pdbx_description
1 polymer ?
#
loop_
_entity_poly.entity_id
_entity_poly.type
_entity_poly.pdbx_seq_one_letter_code
_entity_poly.pdbx_strand_id
1 'polypeptide(L)'
;HLTGTVYAESYLGWAAEDGKCWDIAVKAIVPGPCAEGTISFADVYPGGRLTPRLTVDPIIDMLSTRNFRLREESGHNQFFATFARFAQATLGRRGEMLAEVTHRAGRQNIVYLELMQSGGMLEAALLAKGSVDFDAELGQRVDHIELDKIVANVLAQLDAMEAKALQL
;
A
#
# COMPACT_ATOMS: atom_id res chain seq x y z
N HIS A 1 6.99 -4.66 -7.51
CA HIS A 1 5.62 -4.38 -7.10
C HIS A 1 5.48 -2.91 -6.72
N LEU A 2 4.49 -2.18 -7.26
CA LEU A 2 4.35 -0.73 -7.07
C LEU A 2 4.40 -0.34 -5.58
N THR A 3 3.56 -0.95 -4.74
CA THR A 3 3.53 -0.67 -3.30
C THR A 3 4.84 -0.93 -2.58
N GLY A 4 5.62 -1.92 -2.96
CA GLY A 4 6.91 -2.21 -2.34
C GLY A 4 8.05 -1.28 -2.79
N THR A 5 7.80 -0.42 -3.79
CA THR A 5 8.80 0.48 -4.38
C THR A 5 8.71 1.91 -3.83
N VAL A 6 7.55 2.30 -3.29
CA VAL A 6 7.31 3.61 -2.67
C VAL A 6 8.14 3.78 -1.39
N TYR A 7 8.63 4.99 -1.13
CA TYR A 7 9.35 5.29 0.10
C TYR A 7 8.42 5.29 1.32
N ALA A 8 8.95 4.82 2.45
CA ALA A 8 8.21 4.78 3.72
C ALA A 8 7.72 6.17 4.16
N GLU A 9 8.48 7.21 3.87
CA GLU A 9 8.15 8.61 4.15
C GLU A 9 6.87 9.05 3.44
N SER A 10 6.63 8.58 2.20
CA SER A 10 5.40 8.87 1.48
C SER A 10 4.18 8.25 2.18
N TYR A 11 4.31 7.03 2.69
CA TYR A 11 3.25 6.40 3.48
C TYR A 11 2.92 7.17 4.77
N LEU A 12 3.93 7.74 5.42
CA LEU A 12 3.72 8.59 6.61
C LEU A 12 2.94 9.86 6.26
N GLY A 13 3.32 10.52 5.15
CA GLY A 13 2.63 11.71 4.67
C GLY A 13 1.16 11.42 4.38
N TRP A 14 0.89 10.39 3.60
CA TRP A 14 -0.49 10.00 3.26
C TRP A 14 -1.29 9.54 4.48
N ALA A 15 -0.67 8.85 5.43
CA ALA A 15 -1.32 8.47 6.68
C ALA A 15 -1.70 9.70 7.52
N ALA A 16 -0.86 10.73 7.54
CA ALA A 16 -1.15 11.99 8.22
C ALA A 16 -2.30 12.75 7.54
N GLU A 17 -2.29 12.86 6.21
CA GLU A 17 -3.36 13.49 5.42
C GLU A 17 -4.72 12.81 5.65
N ASP A 18 -4.71 11.48 5.74
CA ASP A 18 -5.92 10.67 5.91
C ASP A 18 -6.34 10.50 7.39
N GLY A 19 -5.67 11.17 8.35
CA GLY A 19 -5.96 11.08 9.78
C GLY A 19 -5.77 9.68 10.37
N LYS A 20 -4.83 8.91 9.83
CA LYS A 20 -4.51 7.56 10.29
C LYS A 20 -3.55 7.56 11.47
N CYS A 21 -3.43 6.42 12.13
CA CYS A 21 -2.65 6.26 13.34
C CYS A 21 -1.63 5.12 13.18
N TRP A 22 -0.54 5.20 13.94
CA TRP A 22 0.37 4.09 14.14
C TRP A 22 -0.01 3.31 15.39
N ASP A 23 -0.36 2.05 15.25
CA ASP A 23 -0.60 1.16 16.39
C ASP A 23 0.74 0.59 16.86
N ILE A 24 1.07 0.84 18.14
CA ILE A 24 2.35 0.46 18.73
C ILE A 24 2.43 -1.06 18.94
N ALA A 25 1.32 -1.70 19.27
CA ALA A 25 1.28 -3.14 19.59
C ALA A 25 1.40 -3.99 18.33
N VAL A 26 0.60 -3.68 17.29
CA VAL A 26 0.61 -4.43 16.02
C VAL A 26 1.66 -3.92 15.05
N LYS A 27 2.26 -2.77 15.32
CA LYS A 27 3.31 -2.13 14.49
C LYS A 27 2.84 -1.91 13.05
N ALA A 28 1.66 -1.32 12.89
CA ALA A 28 1.04 -1.08 11.60
C ALA A 28 0.27 0.25 11.58
N ILE A 29 0.06 0.77 10.36
CA ILE A 29 -0.84 1.90 10.13
C ILE A 29 -2.27 1.40 10.22
N VAL A 30 -3.08 2.06 11.05
CA VAL A 30 -4.49 1.72 11.29
C VAL A 30 -5.38 2.91 10.99
N PRO A 31 -6.68 2.70 10.71
CA PRO A 31 -7.63 3.79 10.54
C PRO A 31 -7.74 4.66 11.79
N GLY A 32 -8.04 5.97 11.62
CA GLY A 32 -8.46 6.84 12.72
C GLY A 32 -9.93 6.62 13.12
N PRO A 33 -10.37 7.25 14.23
CA PRO A 33 -9.61 8.12 15.11
C PRO A 33 -8.61 7.37 15.99
N CYS A 34 -7.51 8.06 16.38
CA CYS A 34 -6.46 7.47 17.21
C CYS A 34 -6.94 7.24 18.64
N ALA A 35 -6.72 6.02 19.13
CA ALA A 35 -7.06 5.58 20.48
C ALA A 35 -5.81 5.45 21.37
N GLU A 36 -6.01 5.09 22.63
CA GLU A 36 -4.92 4.75 23.54
C GLU A 36 -4.04 3.63 22.95
N GLY A 37 -2.72 3.76 23.06
CA GLY A 37 -1.78 2.83 22.45
C GLY A 37 -1.47 3.11 20.98
N THR A 38 -2.05 4.16 20.39
CA THR A 38 -1.75 4.61 19.03
C THR A 38 -1.10 5.99 19.00
N ILE A 39 -0.38 6.28 17.91
CA ILE A 39 0.25 7.59 17.65
C ILE A 39 -0.42 8.19 16.42
N SER A 40 -0.92 9.41 16.53
CA SER A 40 -1.47 10.16 15.39
C SER A 40 -0.35 10.57 14.44
N PHE A 41 -0.47 10.23 13.16
CA PHE A 41 0.49 10.70 12.17
C PHE A 41 0.41 12.20 11.94
N ALA A 42 -0.77 12.82 12.12
CA ALA A 42 -0.92 14.26 12.01
C ALA A 42 -0.10 15.01 13.07
N ASP A 43 0.12 14.41 14.26
CA ASP A 43 0.92 15.01 15.34
C ASP A 43 2.43 14.85 15.13
N VAL A 44 2.85 13.75 14.50
CA VAL A 44 4.28 13.46 14.26
C VAL A 44 4.76 13.84 12.87
N TYR A 45 3.83 14.13 11.95
CA TYR A 45 4.13 14.50 10.56
C TYR A 45 3.29 15.70 10.08
N PRO A 46 3.28 16.82 10.80
CA PRO A 46 2.48 17.97 10.42
C PRO A 46 3.04 18.65 9.16
N GLY A 47 2.17 18.89 8.18
CA GLY A 47 2.50 19.62 6.97
C GLY A 47 3.61 18.97 6.11
N GLY A 48 3.73 17.64 6.13
CA GLY A 48 4.73 16.91 5.35
C GLY A 48 6.15 16.98 5.92
N ARG A 49 6.32 17.39 7.18
CA ARG A 49 7.62 17.44 7.85
C ARG A 49 7.69 16.45 9.01
N LEU A 50 8.79 15.69 9.05
CA LEU A 50 9.09 14.73 10.11
C LEU A 50 9.45 15.47 11.42
N THR A 51 8.53 15.44 12.39
CA THR A 51 8.78 15.97 13.75
C THR A 51 7.98 15.19 14.79
N PRO A 52 8.57 14.71 15.90
CA PRO A 52 10.01 14.62 16.13
C PRO A 52 10.63 13.41 15.41
N ARG A 53 11.82 13.58 14.87
CA ARG A 53 12.53 12.57 14.08
C ARG A 53 12.72 11.25 14.83
N LEU A 54 12.94 11.30 16.13
CA LEU A 54 13.11 10.10 16.97
C LEU A 54 11.87 9.18 17.00
N THR A 55 10.67 9.74 16.90
CA THR A 55 9.42 8.94 16.86
C THR A 55 9.19 8.33 15.48
N VAL A 56 9.60 9.01 14.43
CA VAL A 56 9.35 8.62 13.04
C VAL A 56 10.36 7.59 12.54
N ASP A 57 11.63 7.72 12.91
CA ASP A 57 12.69 6.81 12.45
C ASP A 57 12.39 5.32 12.78
N PRO A 58 11.94 4.93 13.98
CA PRO A 58 11.53 3.56 14.24
C PRO A 58 10.33 3.10 13.39
N ILE A 59 9.40 4.00 13.06
CA ILE A 59 8.26 3.68 12.19
C ILE A 59 8.74 3.44 10.76
N ILE A 60 9.62 4.30 10.22
CA ILE A 60 10.23 4.11 8.89
C ILE A 60 10.97 2.76 8.84
N ASP A 61 11.70 2.41 9.88
CA ASP A 61 12.38 1.11 9.96
C ASP A 61 11.40 -0.08 9.95
N MET A 62 10.20 0.09 10.51
CA MET A 62 9.15 -0.92 10.47
C MET A 62 8.45 -1.01 9.10
N LEU A 63 8.31 0.12 8.40
CA LEU A 63 7.66 0.21 7.09
C LEU A 63 8.62 -0.10 5.91
N SER A 64 9.89 -0.37 6.19
CA SER A 64 10.92 -0.61 5.18
C SER A 64 11.87 -1.72 5.60
N THR A 65 12.81 -2.06 4.72
CA THR A 65 13.92 -2.98 5.05
C THR A 65 15.12 -2.26 5.65
N ARG A 66 15.01 -0.95 5.93
CA ARG A 66 16.06 -0.18 6.59
C ARG A 66 16.37 -0.77 7.95
N ASN A 67 17.65 -0.88 8.28
CA ASN A 67 18.14 -1.34 9.59
C ASN A 67 17.68 -2.75 10.03
N PHE A 68 17.17 -3.60 9.13
CA PHE A 68 16.70 -4.94 9.49
C PHE A 68 17.75 -5.79 10.24
N ARG A 69 19.04 -5.57 9.94
CA ARG A 69 20.15 -6.30 10.60
C ARG A 69 20.30 -5.99 12.09
N LEU A 70 19.72 -4.90 12.57
CA LEU A 70 19.72 -4.54 13.98
C LEU A 70 18.62 -5.25 14.78
N ARG A 71 17.83 -6.10 14.10
CA ARG A 71 16.73 -6.88 14.65
C ARG A 71 17.03 -8.36 14.48
N GLU A 72 16.40 -9.19 15.30
CA GLU A 72 16.51 -10.65 15.22
C GLU A 72 15.74 -11.26 14.04
N GLU A 73 15.26 -10.44 13.12
CA GLU A 73 14.43 -10.82 12.00
C GLU A 73 15.22 -10.88 10.69
N SER A 74 14.91 -11.85 9.80
CA SER A 74 15.55 -11.90 8.49
C SER A 74 15.05 -10.77 7.59
N GLY A 75 15.90 -10.32 6.64
CA GLY A 75 15.49 -9.31 5.65
C GLY A 75 14.27 -9.75 4.83
N HIS A 76 14.14 -11.06 4.55
CA HIS A 76 12.98 -11.65 3.89
C HIS A 76 11.70 -11.43 4.73
N ASN A 77 11.70 -11.81 5.99
CA ASN A 77 10.55 -11.67 6.88
C ASN A 77 10.18 -10.20 7.06
N GLN A 78 11.17 -9.34 7.28
CA GLN A 78 10.97 -7.90 7.38
C GLN A 78 10.31 -7.34 6.13
N PHE A 79 10.81 -7.70 4.93
CA PHE A 79 10.24 -7.24 3.67
C PHE A 79 8.75 -7.59 3.56
N PHE A 80 8.38 -8.85 3.75
CA PHE A 80 6.97 -9.26 3.64
C PHE A 80 6.08 -8.67 4.74
N ALA A 81 6.60 -8.49 5.95
CA ALA A 81 5.86 -7.86 7.03
C ALA A 81 5.51 -6.39 6.75
N THR A 82 6.33 -5.67 5.95
CA THR A 82 6.06 -4.26 5.62
C THR A 82 4.74 -4.07 4.90
N PHE A 83 4.33 -5.01 4.03
CA PHE A 83 3.08 -4.90 3.26
C PHE A 83 1.84 -4.81 4.14
N ALA A 84 1.76 -5.61 5.20
CA ALA A 84 0.66 -5.52 6.16
C ALA A 84 0.73 -4.21 6.96
N ARG A 85 1.93 -3.74 7.29
CA ARG A 85 2.15 -2.55 8.13
C ARG A 85 1.75 -1.26 7.44
N PHE A 86 2.00 -1.11 6.13
CA PHE A 86 1.61 0.09 5.38
C PHE A 86 0.29 -0.04 4.61
N ALA A 87 -0.36 -1.21 4.62
CA ALA A 87 -1.54 -1.48 3.80
C ALA A 87 -2.61 -0.37 3.87
N GLN A 88 -2.90 0.14 5.05
CA GLN A 88 -3.88 1.21 5.23
C GLN A 88 -3.48 2.53 4.56
N ALA A 89 -2.19 2.84 4.46
CA ALA A 89 -1.71 4.06 3.79
C ALA A 89 -1.83 3.99 2.26
N THR A 90 -2.01 2.78 1.69
CA THR A 90 -2.11 2.59 0.24
C THR A 90 -3.54 2.69 -0.31
N LEU A 91 -4.54 2.67 0.58
CA LEU A 91 -5.95 2.69 0.17
C LEU A 91 -6.30 3.99 -0.53
N GLY A 92 -6.78 3.89 -1.77
CA GLY A 92 -7.10 5.04 -2.61
C GLY A 92 -5.91 5.81 -3.19
N ARG A 93 -4.67 5.41 -2.90
CA ARG A 93 -3.43 6.16 -3.24
C ARG A 93 -2.65 5.58 -4.42
N ARG A 94 -3.30 4.80 -5.30
CA ARG A 94 -2.60 4.16 -6.42
C ARG A 94 -1.96 5.17 -7.39
N GLY A 95 -2.65 6.27 -7.68
CA GLY A 95 -2.11 7.33 -8.54
C GLY A 95 -0.91 8.04 -7.92
N GLU A 96 -1.00 8.38 -6.64
CA GLU A 96 0.10 8.98 -5.88
C GLU A 96 1.31 8.06 -5.79
N MET A 97 1.10 6.75 -5.59
CA MET A 97 2.18 5.77 -5.61
C MET A 97 2.87 5.71 -6.98
N LEU A 98 2.10 5.73 -8.07
CA LEU A 98 2.64 5.74 -9.42
C LEU A 98 3.42 7.04 -9.67
N ALA A 99 2.87 8.18 -9.32
CA ALA A 99 3.52 9.49 -9.46
C ALA A 99 4.86 9.54 -8.70
N GLU A 100 4.88 9.11 -7.44
CA GLU A 100 6.11 9.10 -6.62
C GLU A 100 7.20 8.26 -7.28
N VAL A 101 6.87 7.03 -7.68
CA VAL A 101 7.85 6.10 -8.24
C VAL A 101 8.36 6.57 -9.60
N THR A 102 7.49 7.05 -10.49
CA THR A 102 7.87 7.53 -11.82
C THR A 102 8.66 8.84 -11.75
N HIS A 103 8.25 9.77 -10.89
CA HIS A 103 8.99 11.03 -10.68
C HIS A 103 10.40 10.76 -10.14
N ARG A 104 10.53 9.86 -9.18
CA ARG A 104 11.82 9.46 -8.63
C ARG A 104 12.69 8.75 -9.67
N ALA A 105 12.12 7.84 -10.46
CA ALA A 105 12.80 7.17 -11.55
C ALA A 105 13.36 8.17 -12.57
N GLY A 106 12.55 9.18 -12.96
CA GLY A 106 12.98 10.25 -13.86
C GLY A 106 14.17 11.04 -13.30
N ARG A 107 14.14 11.40 -12.02
CA ARG A 107 15.27 12.10 -11.36
C ARG A 107 16.53 11.25 -11.24
N GLN A 108 16.39 9.94 -11.27
CA GLN A 108 17.51 8.98 -11.26
C GLN A 108 17.98 8.58 -12.68
N ASN A 109 17.45 9.23 -13.72
CA ASN A 109 17.72 8.93 -15.13
C ASN A 109 17.36 7.48 -15.52
N ILE A 110 16.35 6.90 -14.90
CA ILE A 110 15.79 5.60 -15.28
C ILE A 110 14.84 5.86 -16.45
N VAL A 111 15.15 5.30 -17.61
CA VAL A 111 14.40 5.50 -18.86
C VAL A 111 13.34 4.43 -19.12
N TYR A 112 13.36 3.35 -18.38
CA TYR A 112 12.38 2.26 -18.48
C TYR A 112 12.07 1.69 -17.09
N LEU A 113 10.78 1.48 -16.82
CA LEU A 113 10.30 0.99 -15.53
C LEU A 113 9.12 0.06 -15.74
N GLU A 114 9.22 -1.17 -15.25
CA GLU A 114 8.11 -2.12 -15.16
C GLU A 114 7.61 -2.22 -13.72
N LEU A 115 6.32 -1.98 -13.53
CA LEU A 115 5.68 -2.01 -12.21
C LEU A 115 4.54 -3.02 -12.19
N MET A 116 4.62 -3.99 -11.28
CA MET A 116 3.51 -4.90 -11.02
C MET A 116 2.47 -4.23 -10.13
N GLN A 117 1.23 -4.24 -10.58
CA GLN A 117 0.07 -3.76 -9.82
C GLN A 117 -1.01 -4.84 -9.76
N SER A 118 -1.45 -5.19 -8.55
CA SER A 118 -2.52 -6.17 -8.32
C SER A 118 -3.90 -5.47 -8.39
N GLY A 119 -4.39 -5.26 -9.60
CA GLY A 119 -5.77 -4.79 -9.84
C GLY A 119 -6.77 -5.94 -9.77
N GLY A 120 -7.97 -5.70 -9.24
CA GLY A 120 -9.09 -6.66 -9.25
C GLY A 120 -8.95 -7.88 -8.36
N MET A 121 -7.82 -8.06 -7.67
CA MET A 121 -7.57 -9.24 -6.84
C MET A 121 -8.55 -9.36 -5.67
N LEU A 122 -8.88 -8.23 -5.02
CA LEU A 122 -9.83 -8.22 -3.92
C LEU A 122 -11.24 -8.46 -4.43
N GLU A 123 -11.62 -7.81 -5.52
CA GLU A 123 -12.92 -7.97 -6.17
C GLU A 123 -13.13 -9.43 -6.61
N ALA A 124 -12.12 -10.03 -7.25
CA ALA A 124 -12.16 -11.43 -7.64
C ALA A 124 -12.30 -12.36 -6.43
N ALA A 125 -11.55 -12.10 -5.35
CA ALA A 125 -11.60 -12.90 -4.14
C ALA A 125 -12.97 -12.80 -3.42
N LEU A 126 -13.58 -11.61 -3.40
CA LEU A 126 -14.91 -11.39 -2.82
C LEU A 126 -16.01 -12.09 -3.62
N LEU A 127 -15.94 -12.03 -4.94
CA LEU A 127 -16.87 -12.74 -5.83
C LEU A 127 -16.71 -14.25 -5.71
N ALA A 128 -15.49 -14.76 -5.69
CA ALA A 128 -15.21 -16.17 -5.51
C ALA A 128 -15.72 -16.70 -4.16
N LYS A 129 -15.64 -15.92 -3.08
CA LYS A 129 -16.08 -16.32 -1.75
C LYS A 129 -17.61 -16.52 -1.65
N GLY A 130 -18.37 -15.78 -2.47
CA GLY A 130 -19.85 -15.82 -2.42
C GLY A 130 -20.51 -16.86 -3.34
N SER A 131 -19.76 -17.40 -4.33
CA SER A 131 -20.38 -18.11 -5.45
C SER A 131 -19.77 -19.48 -5.77
N VAL A 132 -18.75 -19.94 -5.04
CA VAL A 132 -17.99 -21.12 -5.47
C VAL A 132 -18.37 -22.35 -4.67
N ASP A 133 -19.02 -23.29 -5.33
CA ASP A 133 -19.02 -24.69 -4.95
C ASP A 133 -17.64 -25.27 -5.29
N PHE A 134 -16.83 -25.57 -4.26
CA PHE A 134 -15.48 -26.12 -4.44
C PHE A 134 -15.47 -27.50 -5.07
N ASP A 135 -16.59 -28.21 -5.06
CA ASP A 135 -16.76 -29.54 -5.65
C ASP A 135 -17.16 -29.47 -7.12
N ALA A 136 -17.53 -28.29 -7.63
CA ALA A 136 -17.84 -28.10 -9.04
C ALA A 136 -16.57 -28.11 -9.92
N GLU A 137 -16.72 -28.54 -11.17
CA GLU A 137 -15.62 -28.47 -12.14
C GLU A 137 -15.16 -27.04 -12.37
N LEU A 138 -13.86 -26.86 -12.67
CA LEU A 138 -13.24 -25.52 -12.79
C LEU A 138 -13.97 -24.64 -13.81
N GLY A 139 -14.45 -25.18 -14.93
CA GLY A 139 -15.24 -24.44 -15.92
C GLY A 139 -16.51 -23.84 -15.32
N GLN A 140 -17.28 -24.63 -14.56
CA GLN A 140 -18.51 -24.15 -13.91
C GLN A 140 -18.21 -23.07 -12.85
N ARG A 141 -17.04 -23.16 -12.19
CA ARG A 141 -16.63 -22.12 -11.22
C ARG A 141 -16.32 -20.79 -11.90
N VAL A 142 -15.70 -20.82 -13.09
CA VAL A 142 -15.35 -19.63 -13.87
C VAL A 142 -16.59 -18.96 -14.43
N ASP A 143 -17.59 -19.71 -14.87
CA ASP A 143 -18.84 -19.18 -15.44
C ASP A 143 -19.67 -18.38 -14.42
N HIS A 144 -19.51 -18.63 -13.12
CA HIS A 144 -20.16 -17.88 -12.06
C HIS A 144 -19.42 -16.59 -11.69
N ILE A 145 -18.17 -16.41 -12.16
CA ILE A 145 -17.39 -15.20 -11.95
C ILE A 145 -17.64 -14.28 -13.13
N GLU A 146 -18.26 -13.14 -12.91
CA GLU A 146 -18.49 -12.12 -13.93
C GLU A 146 -17.15 -11.47 -14.35
N LEU A 147 -16.30 -12.25 -15.03
CA LEU A 147 -14.93 -11.85 -15.42
C LEU A 147 -14.92 -10.55 -16.20
N ASP A 148 -15.87 -10.35 -17.11
CA ASP A 148 -15.95 -9.13 -17.91
C ASP A 148 -16.15 -7.88 -17.04
N LYS A 149 -16.93 -7.99 -15.98
CA LYS A 149 -17.10 -6.88 -15.02
C LYS A 149 -15.83 -6.62 -14.22
N ILE A 150 -15.12 -7.68 -13.81
CA ILE A 150 -13.83 -7.53 -13.11
C ILE A 150 -12.83 -6.85 -14.04
N VAL A 151 -12.69 -7.32 -15.28
CA VAL A 151 -11.77 -6.74 -16.28
C VAL A 151 -12.11 -5.27 -16.54
N ALA A 152 -13.37 -4.94 -16.77
CA ALA A 152 -13.79 -3.55 -16.99
C ALA A 152 -13.46 -2.65 -15.79
N ASN A 153 -13.69 -3.15 -14.57
CA ASN A 153 -13.37 -2.41 -13.34
C ASN A 153 -11.85 -2.23 -13.16
N VAL A 154 -11.05 -3.25 -13.45
CA VAL A 154 -9.58 -3.16 -13.39
C VAL A 154 -9.05 -2.16 -14.40
N LEU A 155 -9.54 -2.16 -15.65
CA LEU A 155 -9.15 -1.18 -16.65
C LEU A 155 -9.50 0.24 -16.21
N ALA A 156 -10.70 0.47 -15.73
CA ALA A 156 -11.11 1.79 -15.21
C ALA A 156 -10.23 2.24 -14.01
N GLN A 157 -9.82 1.31 -13.13
CA GLN A 157 -8.89 1.62 -12.04
C GLN A 157 -7.50 1.99 -12.54
N LEU A 158 -7.00 1.34 -13.60
CA LEU A 158 -5.70 1.65 -14.20
C LEU A 158 -5.73 3.03 -14.88
N ASP A 159 -6.77 3.32 -15.66
CA ASP A 159 -6.97 4.63 -16.30
C ASP A 159 -7.04 5.75 -15.25
N ALA A 160 -7.79 5.55 -14.18
CA ALA A 160 -7.88 6.52 -13.09
C ALA A 160 -6.54 6.70 -12.35
N MET A 161 -5.79 5.63 -12.18
CA MET A 161 -4.45 5.68 -11.58
C MET A 161 -3.48 6.50 -12.44
N GLU A 162 -3.46 6.26 -13.74
CA GLU A 162 -2.62 6.99 -14.69
C GLU A 162 -3.02 8.47 -14.75
N ALA A 163 -4.30 8.76 -14.91
CA ALA A 163 -4.82 10.12 -14.94
C ALA A 163 -4.47 10.90 -13.67
N LYS A 164 -4.56 10.26 -12.50
CA LYS A 164 -4.17 10.87 -11.23
C LYS A 164 -2.67 11.12 -11.14
N ALA A 165 -1.85 10.16 -11.58
CA ALA A 165 -0.39 10.30 -11.56
C ALA A 165 0.09 11.44 -12.47
N LEU A 166 -0.58 11.69 -13.60
CA LEU A 166 -0.24 12.78 -14.52
C LEU A 166 -0.62 14.18 -13.99
N GLN A 167 -1.42 14.28 -12.93
CA GLN A 167 -1.83 15.53 -12.29
C GLN A 167 -0.88 15.96 -11.15
N LEU A 168 -0.01 15.09 -10.71
CA LEU A 168 0.90 15.29 -9.56
C LEU A 168 2.33 15.56 -10.00
#